data_17f4193e6b0badf51a65993c0640de20
#
_entry.id   17f4193e6b0badf51a65993c0640de20
#
_cell.length_a   1.000
_cell.length_b   1.000
_cell.length_c   1.000
_cell.angle_alpha   90.00
_cell.angle_beta   90.00
_cell.angle_gamma   90.00
#
_symmetry.space_group_name_H-M   'P 1'
#
loop_
_entity.id
_entity.type
_entity.pdbx_description
1 polymer ?
#
loop_
_entity_poly.entity_id
_entity_poly.type
_entity_poly.pdbx_seq_one_letter_code
_entity_poly.pdbx_strand_id
1 'polypeptide(L)'
;MGVTLPDEADEWADRLQERVNSGRFSEVGSGFDATFRFEILPDDDYDGQPVALTVVVKDGACVAARGFDRDADYDFALRGPYSVWKDLLEDEIELTSAVMGGPLNLEGSTIKLMQHRDAVAELVRSAQAVDTEYAY
;
A
#
# COMPACT_ATOMS: atom_id res chain seq x y z
N MET A 1 20.17 -3.86 -2.32
CA MET A 1 19.37 -4.65 -3.28
C MET A 1 17.89 -4.53 -2.95
N GLY A 2 17.09 -4.23 -3.94
CA GLY A 2 15.66 -4.04 -3.77
C GLY A 2 14.88 -5.35 -3.81
N VAL A 3 13.62 -5.26 -3.45
CA VAL A 3 12.66 -6.36 -3.54
C VAL A 3 11.82 -6.15 -4.80
N THR A 4 11.63 -7.20 -5.58
CA THR A 4 10.94 -7.11 -6.86
C THR A 4 9.43 -7.17 -6.70
N LEU A 5 8.72 -6.20 -7.26
CA LEU A 5 7.27 -6.22 -7.35
C LEU A 5 6.83 -6.55 -8.79
N PRO A 6 5.76 -7.32 -8.95
CA PRO A 6 4.94 -7.91 -7.90
C PRO A 6 5.39 -9.32 -7.48
N ASP A 7 6.48 -9.83 -8.04
CA ASP A 7 6.88 -11.22 -7.91
C ASP A 7 7.25 -11.60 -6.46
N GLU A 8 7.85 -10.66 -5.73
CA GLU A 8 8.27 -10.86 -4.34
C GLU A 8 7.38 -10.05 -3.37
N ALA A 9 6.07 -10.09 -3.59
CA ALA A 9 5.13 -9.29 -2.79
C ALA A 9 5.16 -9.64 -1.30
N ASP A 10 5.38 -10.89 -0.92
CA ASP A 10 5.51 -11.29 0.48
C ASP A 10 6.71 -10.62 1.14
N GLU A 11 7.85 -10.65 0.50
CA GLU A 11 9.05 -10.01 1.02
C GLU A 11 8.89 -8.49 1.03
N TRP A 12 8.26 -7.93 0.01
CA TRP A 12 7.97 -6.50 -0.05
C TRP A 12 7.08 -6.07 1.13
N ALA A 13 6.06 -6.87 1.45
CA ALA A 13 5.18 -6.62 2.59
C ALA A 13 5.96 -6.64 3.92
N ASP A 14 6.89 -7.58 4.09
CA ASP A 14 7.75 -7.62 5.27
C ASP A 14 8.61 -6.37 5.39
N ARG A 15 9.16 -5.89 4.28
CA ARG A 15 9.96 -4.66 4.25
C ARG A 15 9.11 -3.44 4.57
N LEU A 16 7.88 -3.40 4.06
CA LEU A 16 6.95 -2.33 4.38
C LEU A 16 6.67 -2.29 5.89
N GLN A 17 6.40 -3.44 6.50
CA GLN A 17 6.16 -3.52 7.94
C GLN A 17 7.34 -2.97 8.74
N GLU A 18 8.56 -3.31 8.37
CA GLU A 18 9.77 -2.78 9.01
C GLU A 18 9.85 -1.26 8.89
N ARG A 19 9.57 -0.73 7.71
CA ARG A 19 9.62 0.73 7.47
C ARG A 19 8.57 1.48 8.25
N VAL A 20 7.34 0.97 8.29
CA VAL A 20 6.25 1.58 9.06
C VAL A 20 6.64 1.62 10.54
N ASN A 21 7.16 0.52 11.08
CA ASN A 21 7.47 0.41 12.51
C ASN A 21 8.75 1.16 12.91
N SER A 22 9.63 1.48 11.96
CA SER A 22 10.85 2.23 12.24
C SER A 22 10.73 3.72 11.91
N GLY A 23 9.62 4.15 11.30
CA GLY A 23 9.39 5.54 10.91
C GLY A 23 8.54 6.31 11.90
N ARG A 24 7.85 7.34 11.39
CA ARG A 24 7.03 8.23 12.20
C ARG A 24 5.58 7.78 12.35
N PHE A 25 5.24 6.61 11.88
CA PHE A 25 3.85 6.13 11.90
C PHE A 25 3.32 6.04 13.35
N SER A 26 4.16 5.67 14.30
CA SER A 26 3.76 5.63 15.72
C SER A 26 3.33 7.00 16.26
N GLU A 27 3.82 8.08 15.68
CA GLU A 27 3.45 9.44 16.09
C GLU A 27 2.13 9.89 15.50
N VAL A 28 1.83 9.49 14.26
CA VAL A 28 0.66 9.99 13.53
C VAL A 28 -0.47 8.97 13.43
N GLY A 29 -0.19 7.69 13.69
CA GLY A 29 -1.15 6.60 13.57
C GLY A 29 -1.85 6.19 14.86
N SER A 30 -1.60 6.89 15.96
CA SER A 30 -2.23 6.58 17.25
C SER A 30 -3.75 6.62 17.14
N GLY A 31 -4.40 5.55 17.59
CA GLY A 31 -5.86 5.44 17.51
C GLY A 31 -6.40 5.04 16.15
N PHE A 32 -5.54 4.80 15.17
CA PHE A 32 -5.96 4.37 13.84
C PHE A 32 -5.77 2.87 13.69
N ASP A 33 -6.86 2.14 13.64
CA ASP A 33 -6.89 0.69 13.44
C ASP A 33 -7.56 0.42 12.09
N ALA A 34 -6.85 -0.22 11.17
CA ALA A 34 -7.39 -0.52 9.85
C ALA A 34 -6.66 -1.67 9.18
N THR A 35 -7.38 -2.42 8.37
CA THR A 35 -6.81 -3.41 7.46
C THR A 35 -6.94 -2.89 6.04
N PHE A 36 -5.82 -2.78 5.34
CA PHE A 36 -5.74 -2.34 3.95
C PHE A 36 -5.50 -3.54 3.05
N ARG A 37 -6.17 -3.53 1.91
CA ARG A 37 -5.89 -4.45 0.82
C ARG A 37 -5.40 -3.65 -0.38
N PHE A 38 -4.21 -3.96 -0.84
CA PHE A 38 -3.64 -3.33 -2.03
C PHE A 38 -3.63 -4.36 -3.15
N GLU A 39 -4.32 -4.06 -4.25
CA GLU A 39 -4.36 -4.95 -5.41
C GLU A 39 -3.63 -4.34 -6.59
N ILE A 40 -2.62 -5.06 -7.06
CA ILE A 40 -1.88 -4.74 -8.28
C ILE A 40 -2.54 -5.52 -9.42
N LEU A 41 -3.13 -4.79 -10.35
CA LEU A 41 -3.83 -5.40 -11.48
C LEU A 41 -2.93 -5.44 -12.72
N PRO A 42 -3.09 -6.44 -13.59
CA PRO A 42 -2.34 -6.48 -14.84
C PRO A 42 -2.71 -5.31 -15.76
N ASP A 43 -1.74 -4.90 -16.57
CA ASP A 43 -1.90 -3.85 -17.57
C ASP A 43 -0.96 -4.12 -18.75
N ASP A 44 -0.69 -3.11 -19.58
CA ASP A 44 0.18 -3.26 -20.74
C ASP A 44 1.63 -3.57 -20.36
N ASP A 45 2.07 -3.14 -19.17
CA ASP A 45 3.44 -3.38 -18.69
C ASP A 45 3.56 -4.69 -17.91
N TYR A 46 2.48 -5.12 -17.28
CA TYR A 46 2.45 -6.33 -16.46
C TYR A 46 1.27 -7.22 -16.89
N ASP A 47 1.56 -8.36 -17.46
CA ASP A 47 0.57 -9.30 -17.97
C ASP A 47 0.33 -10.53 -17.07
N GLY A 48 0.84 -10.50 -15.83
CA GLY A 48 0.68 -11.59 -14.88
C GLY A 48 -0.68 -11.60 -14.18
N GLN A 49 -0.77 -12.36 -13.11
CA GLN A 49 -1.99 -12.45 -12.31
C GLN A 49 -2.12 -11.26 -11.37
N PRO A 50 -3.35 -10.82 -11.02
CA PRO A 50 -3.51 -9.82 -9.98
C PRO A 50 -2.87 -10.26 -8.66
N VAL A 51 -2.18 -9.34 -8.00
CA VAL A 51 -1.52 -9.60 -6.71
C VAL A 51 -2.17 -8.74 -5.64
N ALA A 52 -2.60 -9.37 -4.54
CA ALA A 52 -3.20 -8.69 -3.41
C ALA A 52 -2.26 -8.73 -2.20
N LEU A 53 -2.05 -7.57 -1.57
CA LEU A 53 -1.29 -7.46 -0.33
C LEU A 53 -2.23 -7.01 0.77
N THR A 54 -2.04 -7.55 1.97
CA THR A 54 -2.80 -7.15 3.15
C THR A 54 -1.87 -6.50 4.16
N VAL A 55 -2.24 -5.31 4.62
CA VAL A 55 -1.49 -4.54 5.62
C VAL A 55 -2.42 -4.18 6.75
N VAL A 56 -2.07 -4.62 7.96
CA VAL A 56 -2.87 -4.35 9.17
C VAL A 56 -2.12 -3.37 10.05
N VAL A 57 -2.74 -2.23 10.31
CA VAL A 57 -2.20 -1.22 11.23
C VAL A 57 -3.09 -1.12 12.45
N LYS A 58 -2.47 -0.91 13.61
CA LYS A 58 -3.18 -0.80 14.88
C LYS A 58 -2.40 0.09 15.81
N ASP A 59 -3.03 1.19 16.22
CA ASP A 59 -2.55 2.12 17.24
C ASP A 59 -1.08 2.52 17.04
N GLY A 60 -0.75 2.94 15.83
CA GLY A 60 0.58 3.46 15.51
C GLY A 60 1.61 2.42 15.12
N ALA A 61 1.19 1.18 14.87
CA ALA A 61 2.09 0.10 14.46
C ALA A 61 1.51 -0.70 13.31
N CYS A 62 2.38 -1.22 12.46
CA CYS A 62 1.99 -2.23 11.48
C CYS A 62 2.18 -3.61 12.12
N VAL A 63 1.08 -4.27 12.44
CA VAL A 63 1.09 -5.54 13.17
C VAL A 63 1.15 -6.75 12.25
N ALA A 64 0.81 -6.58 10.98
CA ALA A 64 0.94 -7.62 9.97
C ALA A 64 1.03 -7.01 8.58
N ALA A 65 1.79 -7.65 7.71
CA ALA A 65 1.84 -7.31 6.29
C ALA A 65 2.16 -8.58 5.51
N ARG A 66 1.32 -8.91 4.53
CA ARG A 66 1.43 -10.16 3.77
C ARG A 66 1.15 -9.92 2.31
N GLY A 67 1.91 -10.58 1.44
CA GLY A 67 1.60 -10.63 0.02
C GLY A 67 0.75 -11.85 -0.32
N PHE A 68 0.11 -11.83 -1.48
CA PHE A 68 -0.67 -12.93 -2.05
C PHE A 68 -1.85 -13.39 -1.17
N ASP A 69 -2.35 -12.52 -0.29
CA ASP A 69 -3.46 -12.82 0.60
C ASP A 69 -4.75 -12.21 0.03
N ARG A 70 -5.60 -13.05 -0.56
CA ARG A 70 -6.84 -12.63 -1.21
C ARG A 70 -8.09 -12.85 -0.37
N ASP A 71 -7.97 -13.61 0.71
CA ASP A 71 -9.14 -14.04 1.49
C ASP A 71 -9.34 -13.23 2.76
N ALA A 72 -8.40 -12.35 3.11
CA ALA A 72 -8.50 -11.53 4.32
C ALA A 72 -9.58 -10.46 4.18
N ASP A 73 -10.35 -10.25 5.24
CA ASP A 73 -11.26 -9.12 5.34
C ASP A 73 -10.46 -7.82 5.39
N TYR A 74 -11.06 -6.73 4.92
CA TYR A 74 -10.40 -5.44 4.89
C TYR A 74 -11.38 -4.31 5.21
N ASP A 75 -10.84 -3.21 5.72
CA ASP A 75 -11.59 -1.96 5.92
C ASP A 75 -11.50 -1.07 4.69
N PHE A 76 -10.36 -1.11 4.01
CA PHE A 76 -10.08 -0.31 2.82
C PHE A 76 -9.41 -1.17 1.76
N ALA A 77 -9.76 -0.94 0.51
CA ALA A 77 -9.06 -1.56 -0.63
C ALA A 77 -8.68 -0.49 -1.63
N LEU A 78 -7.44 -0.59 -2.13
CA LEU A 78 -6.95 0.23 -3.24
C LEU A 78 -6.56 -0.72 -4.36
N ARG A 79 -7.21 -0.54 -5.52
CA ARG A 79 -6.98 -1.37 -6.71
C ARG A 79 -6.53 -0.49 -7.85
N GLY A 80 -5.51 -0.91 -8.54
CA GLY A 80 -5.06 -0.19 -9.71
C GLY A 80 -4.06 -0.97 -10.54
N PRO A 81 -3.82 -0.52 -11.78
CA PRO A 81 -2.87 -1.17 -12.66
C PRO A 81 -1.44 -1.04 -12.13
N TYR A 82 -0.61 -2.00 -12.52
CA TYR A 82 0.80 -2.06 -12.12
C TYR A 82 1.54 -0.73 -12.35
N SER A 83 1.34 -0.10 -13.51
CA SER A 83 2.02 1.16 -13.84
C SER A 83 1.66 2.30 -12.89
N VAL A 84 0.43 2.32 -12.39
CA VAL A 84 -0.01 3.34 -11.42
C VAL A 84 0.63 3.10 -10.06
N TRP A 85 0.74 1.84 -9.61
CA TRP A 85 1.45 1.51 -8.38
C TRP A 85 2.92 1.89 -8.46
N LYS A 86 3.54 1.62 -9.62
CA LYS A 86 4.93 2.01 -9.86
C LYS A 86 5.10 3.52 -9.74
N ASP A 87 4.25 4.30 -10.39
CA ASP A 87 4.30 5.76 -10.34
C ASP A 87 4.10 6.27 -8.91
N LEU A 88 3.18 5.69 -8.16
CA LEU A 88 2.94 6.05 -6.77
C LEU A 88 4.17 5.78 -5.89
N LEU A 89 4.78 4.62 -6.05
CA LEU A 89 5.95 4.22 -5.25
C LEU A 89 7.22 4.99 -5.65
N GLU A 90 7.30 5.49 -6.88
CA GLU A 90 8.40 6.34 -7.34
C GLU A 90 8.15 7.82 -7.08
N ASP A 91 7.06 8.15 -6.40
CA ASP A 91 6.65 9.53 -6.08
C ASP A 91 6.39 10.38 -7.34
N GLU A 92 5.97 9.73 -8.43
CA GLU A 92 5.60 10.40 -9.68
C GLU A 92 4.15 10.89 -9.65
N ILE A 93 3.31 10.31 -8.79
CA ILE A 93 1.91 10.67 -8.61
C ILE A 93 1.56 10.61 -7.12
N GLU A 94 0.72 11.52 -6.65
CA GLU A 94 0.23 11.51 -5.27
C GLU A 94 -0.98 10.58 -5.14
N LEU A 95 -1.12 9.96 -3.96
CA LEU A 95 -2.25 9.04 -3.68
C LEU A 95 -3.59 9.72 -3.92
N THR A 96 -3.77 10.94 -3.41
CA THR A 96 -5.02 11.70 -3.57
C THR A 96 -5.34 11.90 -5.05
N SER A 97 -4.35 12.30 -5.84
CA SER A 97 -4.52 12.50 -7.28
C SER A 97 -4.87 11.20 -8.00
N ALA A 98 -4.23 10.10 -7.61
CA ALA A 98 -4.47 8.80 -8.22
C ALA A 98 -5.91 8.31 -7.95
N VAL A 99 -6.43 8.53 -6.75
CA VAL A 99 -7.79 8.13 -6.38
C VAL A 99 -8.81 9.06 -7.02
N MET A 100 -8.63 10.37 -6.92
CA MET A 100 -9.58 11.34 -7.46
C MET A 100 -9.58 11.39 -8.98
N GLY A 101 -8.43 11.17 -9.60
CA GLY A 101 -8.31 11.11 -11.05
C GLY A 101 -8.76 9.80 -11.67
N GLY A 102 -9.01 8.77 -10.87
CA GLY A 102 -9.60 7.51 -11.27
C GLY A 102 -8.67 6.34 -11.56
N PRO A 103 -7.33 6.49 -11.67
CA PRO A 103 -6.48 5.32 -11.93
C PRO A 103 -6.40 4.34 -10.76
N LEU A 104 -6.55 4.82 -9.52
CA LEU A 104 -6.70 3.95 -8.34
C LEU A 104 -8.14 3.97 -7.86
N ASN A 105 -8.70 2.80 -7.64
CA ASN A 105 -10.05 2.64 -7.13
C ASN A 105 -10.00 2.41 -5.61
N LEU A 106 -10.59 3.32 -4.85
CA LEU A 106 -10.66 3.22 -3.40
C LEU A 106 -12.02 2.65 -2.99
N GLU A 107 -11.99 1.61 -2.15
CA GLU A 107 -13.16 1.03 -1.52
C GLU A 107 -13.01 1.20 -0.01
N GLY A 108 -14.07 1.64 0.67
CA GLY A 108 -14.08 1.88 2.11
C GLY A 108 -14.55 3.29 2.46
N SER A 109 -14.50 3.64 3.76
CA SER A 109 -14.97 4.94 4.23
C SER A 109 -13.95 6.04 3.96
N THR A 110 -14.24 6.91 2.98
CA THR A 110 -13.42 8.10 2.71
C THR A 110 -13.36 9.04 3.91
N ILE A 111 -14.44 9.13 4.67
CA ILE A 111 -14.49 9.99 5.86
C ILE A 111 -13.46 9.53 6.90
N LYS A 112 -13.39 8.24 7.15
CA LYS A 112 -12.41 7.67 8.09
C LYS A 112 -10.99 7.92 7.62
N LEU A 113 -10.73 7.76 6.32
CA LEU A 113 -9.40 8.04 5.76
C LEU A 113 -9.03 9.51 5.91
N MET A 114 -9.97 10.43 5.70
CA MET A 114 -9.71 11.87 5.87
C MET A 114 -9.43 12.24 7.31
N GLN A 115 -10.09 11.58 8.27
CA GLN A 115 -9.84 11.81 9.70
C GLN A 115 -8.44 11.36 10.11
N HIS A 116 -7.86 10.41 9.39
CA HIS A 116 -6.53 9.85 9.65
C HIS A 116 -5.56 10.08 8.50
N ARG A 117 -5.72 11.19 7.78
CA ARG A 117 -4.92 11.49 6.58
C ARG A 117 -3.42 11.51 6.83
N ASP A 118 -2.99 11.96 8.01
CA ASP A 118 -1.56 11.99 8.35
C ASP A 118 -0.99 10.57 8.49
N ALA A 119 -1.77 9.65 9.08
CA ALA A 119 -1.39 8.25 9.18
C ALA A 119 -1.30 7.60 7.80
N VAL A 120 -2.30 7.86 6.93
CA VAL A 120 -2.31 7.34 5.56
C VAL A 120 -1.12 7.88 4.76
N ALA A 121 -0.82 9.17 4.88
CA ALA A 121 0.31 9.78 4.20
C ALA A 121 1.65 9.18 4.65
N GLU A 122 1.79 8.90 5.94
CA GLU A 122 3.01 8.27 6.46
C GLU A 122 3.12 6.81 6.02
N LEU A 123 2.01 6.10 5.90
CA LEU A 123 2.00 4.74 5.36
C LEU A 123 2.50 4.73 3.92
N VAL A 124 2.02 5.67 3.09
CA VAL A 124 2.48 5.81 1.69
C VAL A 124 3.97 6.14 1.65
N ARG A 125 4.41 7.06 2.51
CA ARG A 125 5.82 7.45 2.58
C ARG A 125 6.70 6.26 2.97
N SER A 126 6.24 5.43 3.90
CA SER A 126 6.93 4.19 4.29
C SER A 126 7.04 3.22 3.12
N ALA A 127 5.98 3.10 2.32
CA ALA A 127 5.98 2.27 1.12
C ALA A 127 6.99 2.78 0.09
N GLN A 128 7.07 4.08 -0.11
CA GLN A 128 8.04 4.70 -1.01
C GLN A 128 9.48 4.51 -0.53
N ALA A 129 9.69 4.33 0.77
CA ALA A 129 11.01 4.11 1.36
C ALA A 129 11.50 2.66 1.22
N VAL A 130 10.63 1.72 0.88
CA VAL A 130 11.04 0.35 0.58
C VAL A 130 11.82 0.37 -0.73
N ASP A 131 13.02 -0.21 -0.72
CA ASP A 131 13.84 -0.32 -1.93
C ASP A 131 13.20 -1.33 -2.87
N THR A 132 12.51 -0.84 -3.89
CA THR A 132 11.68 -1.65 -4.78
C THR A 132 12.29 -1.72 -6.18
N GLU A 133 12.37 -2.92 -6.72
CA GLU A 133 12.71 -3.17 -8.11
C GLU A 133 11.45 -3.55 -8.89
N TYR A 134 11.36 -3.09 -10.13
CA TYR A 134 10.19 -3.34 -10.97
C TYR A 134 10.58 -4.30 -12.08
N ALA A 135 9.92 -5.47 -12.09
CA ALA A 135 10.23 -6.54 -13.04
C ALA A 135 9.64 -6.28 -14.43
N TYR A 136 8.69 -5.35 -14.52
CA TYR A 136 7.92 -5.12 -15.76
C TYR A 136 7.91 -3.67 -16.21
#